data_9c9fa8291bd63a89197da0851d95742a
#
_entry.id   9c9fa8291bd63a89197da0851d95742a
#
_cell.length_a   1.000
_cell.length_b   1.000
_cell.length_c   1.000
_cell.angle_alpha   90.00
_cell.angle_beta   90.00
_cell.angle_gamma   90.00
#
_symmetry.space_group_name_H-M   'P 1'
#
loop_
_entity.id
_entity.type
_entity.pdbx_description
1 polymer ?
#
loop_
_entity_poly.entity_id
_entity_poly.type
_entity_poly.pdbx_seq_one_letter_code
_entity_poly.pdbx_strand_id
1 'polypeptide(L)'
;APEAARPRLLRCVRDRNLHELRSAAEAAGLSRQGADALCRLDALAGEWETVLAEAEPIALNASMGAALTELRTLCAALEDQGQKLRLDLSLVNDMEYYNGLVLQGYLAGLPRAVLKGGRYDPLAEQFRPGAKAIGFALYLDELERLGGDAPAGEERSMLNVALPKGRLGDKVYSLLAGVGYGCPEDYS
;
A
#
# COMPACT_ATOMS: atom_id res chain seq x y z
N ALA A 1 -13.15 -7.67 16.58
CA ALA A 1 -13.34 -6.54 17.50
C ALA A 1 -14.73 -5.94 17.27
N PRO A 2 -15.41 -5.40 18.30
CA PRO A 2 -16.63 -4.63 18.12
C PRO A 2 -16.38 -3.46 17.15
N GLU A 3 -17.33 -3.15 16.29
CA GLU A 3 -17.19 -2.10 15.27
C GLU A 3 -16.83 -0.74 15.89
N ALA A 4 -17.40 -0.42 17.02
CA ALA A 4 -17.10 0.81 17.78
C ALA A 4 -15.63 0.95 18.23
N ALA A 5 -14.90 -0.15 18.41
CA ALA A 5 -13.49 -0.13 18.82
C ALA A 5 -12.51 0.00 17.61
N ARG A 6 -12.99 -0.30 16.40
CA ARG A 6 -12.17 -0.35 15.19
C ARG A 6 -11.39 0.95 14.91
N PRO A 7 -11.99 2.16 15.01
CA PRO A 7 -11.26 3.40 14.74
C PRO A 7 -10.09 3.63 15.70
N ARG A 8 -10.27 3.27 16.98
CA ARG A 8 -9.20 3.38 17.97
C ARG A 8 -8.05 2.41 17.69
N LEU A 9 -8.38 1.14 17.39
CA LEU A 9 -7.38 0.13 17.05
C LEU A 9 -6.59 0.52 15.80
N LEU A 10 -7.26 0.98 14.74
CA LEU A 10 -6.60 1.45 13.51
C LEU A 10 -5.69 2.65 13.76
N ARG A 11 -6.05 3.55 14.68
CA ARG A 11 -5.18 4.66 15.07
C ARG A 11 -3.91 4.15 15.75
N CYS A 12 -4.02 3.21 16.69
CA CYS A 12 -2.85 2.63 17.36
C CYS A 12 -1.91 1.94 16.36
N VAL A 13 -2.45 1.21 15.39
CA VAL A 13 -1.68 0.58 14.30
C VAL A 13 -0.95 1.65 13.48
N ARG A 14 -1.66 2.67 13.01
CA ARG A 14 -1.07 3.78 12.25
C ARG A 14 0.06 4.50 12.98
N ASP A 15 -0.14 4.75 14.28
CA ASP A 15 0.81 5.45 15.13
C ASP A 15 1.94 4.52 15.62
N ARG A 16 1.92 3.24 15.21
CA ARG A 16 2.85 2.18 15.62
C ARG A 16 2.99 2.07 17.15
N ASN A 17 1.90 2.29 17.88
CA ASN A 17 1.85 2.26 19.32
C ASN A 17 1.37 0.89 19.83
N LEU A 18 2.27 -0.10 19.80
CA LEU A 18 1.97 -1.49 20.20
C LEU A 18 1.45 -1.61 21.64
N HIS A 19 1.94 -0.75 22.56
CA HIS A 19 1.50 -0.79 23.96
C HIS A 19 0.03 -0.36 24.08
N GLU A 20 -0.34 0.73 23.44
CA GLU A 20 -1.73 1.19 23.43
C GLU A 20 -2.63 0.26 22.60
N LEU A 21 -2.11 -0.31 21.50
CA LEU A 21 -2.83 -1.28 20.67
C LEU A 21 -3.28 -2.48 21.49
N ARG A 22 -2.40 -3.05 22.31
CA ARG A 22 -2.71 -4.17 23.21
C ARG A 22 -3.79 -3.78 24.21
N SER A 23 -3.60 -2.68 24.92
CA SER A 23 -4.56 -2.19 25.92
C SER A 23 -5.94 -1.88 25.30
N ALA A 24 -5.95 -1.30 24.11
CA ALA A 24 -7.18 -1.01 23.37
C ALA A 24 -7.88 -2.29 22.90
N ALA A 25 -7.12 -3.31 22.47
CA ALA A 25 -7.66 -4.59 22.04
C ALA A 25 -8.32 -5.33 23.22
N GLU A 26 -7.67 -5.38 24.38
CA GLU A 26 -8.20 -5.98 25.61
C GLU A 26 -9.46 -5.23 26.10
N ALA A 27 -9.41 -3.90 26.11
CA ALA A 27 -10.57 -3.06 26.47
C ALA A 27 -11.75 -3.24 25.51
N ALA A 28 -11.47 -3.57 24.24
CA ALA A 28 -12.49 -3.91 23.25
C ALA A 28 -13.03 -5.35 23.37
N GLY A 29 -12.58 -6.11 24.38
CA GLY A 29 -13.05 -7.47 24.64
C GLY A 29 -12.43 -8.53 23.71
N LEU A 30 -11.30 -8.24 23.06
CA LEU A 30 -10.56 -9.29 22.38
C LEU A 30 -9.96 -10.25 23.40
N SER A 31 -9.91 -11.54 23.05
CA SER A 31 -9.15 -12.50 23.84
C SER A 31 -7.67 -12.14 23.87
N ARG A 32 -6.96 -12.60 24.88
CA ARG A 32 -5.49 -12.41 24.95
C ARG A 32 -4.78 -12.87 23.68
N GLN A 33 -5.19 -14.03 23.15
CA GLN A 33 -4.69 -14.54 21.88
C GLN A 33 -4.96 -13.59 20.70
N GLY A 34 -6.16 -12.98 20.66
CA GLY A 34 -6.53 -12.01 19.63
C GLY A 34 -5.74 -10.71 19.73
N ALA A 35 -5.50 -10.21 20.94
CA ALA A 35 -4.66 -9.02 21.16
C ALA A 35 -3.20 -9.30 20.82
N ASP A 36 -2.66 -10.46 21.20
CA ASP A 36 -1.30 -10.89 20.83
C ASP A 36 -1.14 -11.04 19.31
N ALA A 37 -2.11 -11.66 18.64
CA ALA A 37 -2.12 -11.80 17.18
C ALA A 37 -2.11 -10.43 16.48
N LEU A 38 -2.93 -9.49 16.94
CA LEU A 38 -3.01 -8.15 16.37
C LEU A 38 -1.66 -7.41 16.51
N CYS A 39 -1.04 -7.45 17.70
CA CYS A 39 0.26 -6.83 17.93
C CYS A 39 1.38 -7.48 17.11
N ARG A 40 1.34 -8.80 16.91
CA ARG A 40 2.32 -9.49 16.07
C ARG A 40 2.16 -9.12 14.61
N LEU A 41 0.93 -9.08 14.09
CA LEU A 41 0.66 -8.67 12.70
C LEU A 41 1.12 -7.24 12.44
N ASP A 42 0.87 -6.31 13.37
CA ASP A 42 1.32 -4.92 13.25
C ASP A 42 2.84 -4.77 13.17
N ALA A 43 3.59 -5.71 13.72
CA ALA A 43 5.05 -5.71 13.66
C ALA A 43 5.63 -6.33 12.38
N LEU A 44 4.81 -7.00 11.55
CA LEU A 44 5.28 -7.72 10.36
C LEU A 44 5.44 -6.76 9.17
N ALA A 45 6.68 -6.52 8.77
CA ALA A 45 7.03 -5.79 7.56
C ALA A 45 8.35 -6.31 6.98
N GLY A 46 8.43 -6.51 5.68
CA GLY A 46 9.65 -7.02 5.03
C GLY A 46 9.39 -7.65 3.68
N GLU A 47 10.27 -8.58 3.30
CA GLU A 47 10.11 -9.39 2.10
C GLU A 47 8.82 -10.20 2.19
N TRP A 48 8.04 -10.22 1.12
CA TRP A 48 6.66 -10.68 1.15
C TRP A 48 6.52 -12.16 1.57
N GLU A 49 7.44 -13.04 1.15
CA GLU A 49 7.42 -14.46 1.51
C GLU A 49 7.62 -14.65 3.02
N THR A 50 8.59 -13.92 3.58
CA THR A 50 8.88 -13.98 5.02
C THR A 50 7.70 -13.48 5.83
N VAL A 51 7.14 -12.33 5.46
CA VAL A 51 5.97 -11.75 6.15
C VAL A 51 4.77 -12.67 6.10
N LEU A 52 4.48 -13.29 4.95
CA LEU A 52 3.36 -14.22 4.83
C LEU A 52 3.59 -15.52 5.61
N ALA A 53 4.81 -16.06 5.59
CA ALA A 53 5.14 -17.26 6.37
C ALA A 53 4.98 -17.03 7.87
N GLU A 54 5.32 -15.83 8.36
CA GLU A 54 5.15 -15.46 9.77
C GLU A 54 3.70 -15.11 10.13
N ALA A 55 2.92 -14.59 9.18
CA ALA A 55 1.52 -14.23 9.38
C ALA A 55 0.56 -15.44 9.37
N GLU A 56 0.85 -16.48 8.58
CA GLU A 56 -0.01 -17.66 8.45
C GLU A 56 -0.36 -18.34 9.79
N PRO A 57 0.61 -18.64 10.69
CA PRO A 57 0.28 -19.26 11.97
C PRO A 57 -0.46 -18.33 12.94
N ILE A 58 -0.55 -17.03 12.63
CA ILE A 58 -1.26 -16.03 13.42
C ILE A 58 -2.71 -15.88 12.95
N ALA A 59 -3.06 -16.40 11.78
CA ALA A 59 -4.42 -16.30 11.23
C ALA A 59 -5.42 -17.04 12.12
N LEU A 60 -6.34 -16.29 12.74
CA LEU A 60 -7.31 -16.80 13.72
C LEU A 60 -8.66 -17.22 13.11
N ASN A 61 -8.90 -16.92 11.85
CA ASN A 61 -10.15 -17.21 11.17
C ASN A 61 -9.98 -17.32 9.64
N ALA A 62 -11.01 -17.85 8.99
CA ALA A 62 -11.02 -18.07 7.55
C ALA A 62 -10.84 -16.77 6.72
N SER A 63 -11.37 -15.64 7.20
CA SER A 63 -11.22 -14.34 6.52
C SER A 63 -9.76 -13.88 6.49
N MET A 64 -9.03 -14.05 7.60
CA MET A 64 -7.59 -13.77 7.64
C MET A 64 -6.81 -14.69 6.70
N GLY A 65 -7.12 -15.99 6.70
CA GLY A 65 -6.49 -16.96 5.79
C GLY A 65 -6.74 -16.61 4.31
N ALA A 66 -7.96 -16.21 3.97
CA ALA A 66 -8.30 -15.79 2.61
C ALA A 66 -7.52 -14.52 2.19
N ALA A 67 -7.40 -13.54 3.09
CA ALA A 67 -6.62 -12.32 2.83
C ALA A 67 -5.12 -12.62 2.60
N LEU A 68 -4.52 -13.50 3.39
CA LEU A 68 -3.13 -13.91 3.20
C LEU A 68 -2.94 -14.66 1.87
N THR A 69 -3.90 -15.51 1.48
CA THR A 69 -3.89 -16.20 0.17
C THR A 69 -3.98 -15.20 -0.99
N GLU A 70 -4.86 -14.18 -0.88
CA GLU A 70 -4.99 -13.11 -1.88
C GLU A 70 -3.66 -12.34 -2.02
N LEU A 71 -3.04 -11.94 -0.90
CA LEU A 71 -1.74 -11.27 -0.90
C LEU A 71 -0.65 -12.13 -1.53
N ARG A 72 -0.56 -13.41 -1.19
CA ARG A 72 0.40 -14.35 -1.77
C ARG A 72 0.26 -14.43 -3.29
N THR A 73 -0.96 -14.60 -3.78
CA THR A 73 -1.24 -14.69 -5.22
C THR A 73 -0.83 -13.41 -5.95
N LEU A 74 -1.14 -12.25 -5.36
CA LEU A 74 -0.79 -10.95 -5.92
C LEU A 74 0.73 -10.73 -5.94
N CYS A 75 1.42 -10.98 -4.83
CA CYS A 75 2.87 -10.79 -4.73
C CYS A 75 3.62 -11.68 -5.71
N ALA A 76 3.26 -12.96 -5.82
CA ALA A 76 3.85 -13.88 -6.78
C ALA A 76 3.65 -13.40 -8.23
N ALA A 77 2.45 -12.94 -8.58
CA ALA A 77 2.16 -12.44 -9.93
C ALA A 77 2.94 -11.17 -10.28
N LEU A 78 3.22 -10.31 -9.30
CA LEU A 78 4.00 -9.08 -9.50
C LEU A 78 5.51 -9.35 -9.52
N GLU A 79 5.99 -10.31 -8.74
CA GLU A 79 7.39 -10.76 -8.77
C GLU A 79 7.76 -11.34 -10.13
N ASP A 80 6.88 -12.14 -10.73
CA ASP A 80 7.04 -12.64 -12.11
C ASP A 80 7.21 -11.51 -13.13
N GLN A 81 6.77 -10.30 -12.83
CA GLN A 81 6.99 -9.08 -13.62
C GLN A 81 8.27 -8.33 -13.23
N GLY A 82 9.14 -8.91 -12.39
CA GLY A 82 10.40 -8.32 -11.96
C GLY A 82 10.26 -7.19 -10.93
N GLN A 83 9.10 -7.06 -10.28
CA GLN A 83 8.88 -6.01 -9.28
C GLN A 83 9.39 -6.44 -7.89
N LYS A 84 10.14 -5.56 -7.23
CA LYS A 84 10.54 -5.75 -5.83
C LYS A 84 9.44 -5.29 -4.90
N LEU A 85 8.85 -6.23 -4.16
CA LEU A 85 7.72 -5.97 -3.28
C LEU A 85 8.11 -6.17 -1.82
N ARG A 86 7.59 -5.29 -0.99
CA ARG A 86 7.63 -5.45 0.46
C ARG A 86 6.20 -5.43 0.99
N LEU A 87 5.88 -6.34 1.90
CA LEU A 87 4.64 -6.28 2.65
C LEU A 87 4.85 -5.54 3.96
N ASP A 88 3.87 -4.72 4.33
CA ASP A 88 3.78 -4.08 5.63
C ASP A 88 2.33 -4.23 6.13
N LEU A 89 2.11 -5.13 7.09
CA LEU A 89 0.77 -5.41 7.61
C LEU A 89 0.28 -4.33 8.60
N SER A 90 1.13 -3.37 8.97
CA SER A 90 0.75 -2.18 9.72
C SER A 90 0.26 -1.03 8.83
N LEU A 91 0.30 -1.20 7.51
CA LEU A 91 -0.12 -0.16 6.60
C LEU A 91 -1.63 0.05 6.68
N VAL A 92 -2.02 1.10 7.39
CA VAL A 92 -3.42 1.53 7.52
C VAL A 92 -3.62 2.78 6.68
N ASN A 93 -4.67 2.77 5.88
CA ASN A 93 -5.05 3.93 5.10
C ASN A 93 -6.05 4.82 5.86
N ASP A 94 -5.89 6.13 5.71
CA ASP A 94 -6.80 7.13 6.27
C ASP A 94 -8.14 7.23 5.52
N MET A 95 -8.23 6.62 4.34
CA MET A 95 -9.40 6.69 3.47
C MET A 95 -10.33 5.50 3.72
N GLU A 96 -11.51 5.75 4.27
CA GLU A 96 -12.50 4.71 4.61
C GLU A 96 -13.07 3.95 3.40
N TYR A 97 -12.87 4.46 2.18
CA TYR A 97 -13.39 3.83 0.96
C TYR A 97 -12.53 2.68 0.41
N TYR A 98 -11.31 2.47 0.92
CA TYR A 98 -10.52 1.32 0.50
C TYR A 98 -11.01 0.02 1.16
N ASN A 99 -11.07 -1.03 0.34
CA ASN A 99 -11.42 -2.38 0.80
C ASN A 99 -10.37 -3.40 0.37
N GLY A 100 -9.59 -3.89 1.31
CA GLY A 100 -8.55 -4.90 1.07
C GLY A 100 -7.19 -4.30 0.76
N LEU A 101 -6.74 -4.40 -0.50
CA LEU A 101 -5.39 -3.97 -0.88
C LEU A 101 -5.19 -2.45 -0.73
N VAL A 102 -4.10 -2.08 -0.04
CA VAL A 102 -3.55 -0.73 0.01
C VAL A 102 -2.12 -0.79 -0.50
N LEU A 103 -1.69 0.20 -1.26
CA LEU A 103 -0.34 0.27 -1.82
C LEU A 103 0.27 1.66 -1.60
N GLN A 104 1.58 1.68 -1.38
CA GLN A 104 2.39 2.88 -1.30
C GLN A 104 3.69 2.68 -2.06
N GLY A 105 4.13 3.71 -2.78
CA GLY A 105 5.40 3.73 -3.49
C GLY A 105 6.33 4.76 -2.89
N TYR A 106 7.61 4.39 -2.76
CA TYR A 106 8.65 5.25 -2.23
C TYR A 106 9.79 5.34 -3.22
N LEU A 107 10.45 6.48 -3.27
CA LEU A 107 11.68 6.67 -4.02
C LEU A 107 12.84 6.93 -3.06
N ALA A 108 14.02 6.39 -3.41
CA ALA A 108 15.24 6.66 -2.66
C ALA A 108 15.50 8.18 -2.61
N GLY A 109 15.88 8.68 -1.45
CA GLY A 109 16.12 10.09 -1.24
C GLY A 109 14.89 10.92 -0.85
N LEU A 110 13.68 10.36 -0.92
CA LEU A 110 12.46 11.03 -0.45
C LEU A 110 11.94 10.39 0.85
N PRO A 111 11.62 11.21 1.87
CA PRO A 111 11.13 10.69 3.17
C PRO A 111 9.66 10.29 3.14
N ARG A 112 8.93 10.64 2.08
CA ARG A 112 7.49 10.40 1.95
C ARG A 112 7.17 9.53 0.76
N ALA A 113 6.01 8.85 0.84
CA ALA A 113 5.47 8.11 -0.28
C ALA A 113 5.13 9.06 -1.43
N VAL A 114 5.61 8.74 -2.62
CA VAL A 114 5.31 9.47 -3.87
C VAL A 114 4.08 8.91 -4.57
N LEU A 115 3.65 7.72 -4.18
CA LEU A 115 2.46 7.06 -4.72
C LEU A 115 1.67 6.45 -3.57
N LYS A 116 0.35 6.64 -3.58
CA LYS A 116 -0.58 5.98 -2.65
C LYS A 116 -1.82 5.53 -3.40
N GLY A 117 -2.29 4.34 -3.10
CA GLY A 117 -3.48 3.80 -3.75
C GLY A 117 -4.03 2.57 -3.06
N GLY A 118 -5.03 1.96 -3.71
CA GLY A 118 -5.65 0.75 -3.19
C GLY A 118 -6.89 0.35 -3.97
N ARG A 119 -7.52 -0.73 -3.55
CA ARG A 119 -8.79 -1.21 -4.08
C ARG A 119 -9.95 -0.48 -3.38
N TYR A 120 -10.92 0.00 -4.17
CA TYR A 120 -12.06 0.78 -3.68
C TYR A 120 -13.38 0.38 -4.33
N ASP A 121 -13.64 -0.93 -4.37
CA ASP A 121 -14.86 -1.51 -4.94
C ASP A 121 -16.15 -0.89 -4.37
N PRO A 122 -16.31 -0.65 -3.02
CA PRO A 122 -17.53 -0.07 -2.48
C PRO A 122 -17.83 1.34 -2.99
N LEU A 123 -16.80 2.11 -3.32
CA LEU A 123 -16.98 3.43 -3.92
C LEU A 123 -17.40 3.29 -5.39
N ALA A 124 -16.76 2.41 -6.14
CA ALA A 124 -17.08 2.17 -7.54
C ALA A 124 -18.53 1.63 -7.73
N GLU A 125 -18.96 0.77 -6.81
CA GLU A 125 -20.30 0.18 -6.81
C GLU A 125 -21.43 1.22 -6.63
N GLN A 126 -21.17 2.34 -5.94
CA GLN A 126 -22.14 3.44 -5.82
C GLN A 126 -22.46 4.10 -7.18
N PHE A 127 -21.54 4.06 -8.12
CA PHE A 127 -21.72 4.63 -9.46
C PHE A 127 -22.23 3.59 -10.46
N ARG A 128 -21.84 2.32 -10.30
CA ARG A 128 -22.27 1.22 -11.17
C ARG A 128 -22.30 -0.09 -10.39
N PRO A 129 -23.47 -0.75 -10.25
CA PRO A 129 -23.61 -2.03 -9.58
C PRO A 129 -22.61 -3.09 -10.13
N GLY A 130 -21.92 -3.78 -9.23
CA GLY A 130 -20.92 -4.79 -9.58
C GLY A 130 -19.59 -4.24 -10.10
N ALA A 131 -19.39 -2.92 -10.13
CA ALA A 131 -18.10 -2.33 -10.51
C ALA A 131 -17.04 -2.61 -9.45
N LYS A 132 -15.84 -2.91 -9.94
CA LYS A 132 -14.63 -3.03 -9.12
C LYS A 132 -13.62 -2.00 -9.57
N ALA A 133 -12.85 -1.47 -8.63
CA ALA A 133 -11.85 -0.46 -8.95
C ALA A 133 -10.60 -0.58 -8.08
N ILE A 134 -9.47 -0.38 -8.72
CA ILE A 134 -8.17 -0.16 -8.09
C ILE A 134 -7.55 1.07 -8.74
N GLY A 135 -6.86 1.89 -7.96
CA GLY A 135 -6.20 3.07 -8.50
C GLY A 135 -5.20 3.64 -7.52
N PHE A 136 -4.50 4.66 -7.97
CA PHE A 136 -3.50 5.34 -7.17
C PHE A 136 -3.44 6.84 -7.49
N ALA A 137 -2.91 7.61 -6.54
CA ALA A 137 -2.51 8.99 -6.70
C ALA A 137 -0.99 9.08 -6.71
N LEU A 138 -0.44 9.86 -7.65
CA LEU A 138 0.97 10.21 -7.70
C LEU A 138 1.15 11.63 -7.16
N TYR A 139 2.03 11.81 -6.16
CA TYR A 139 2.30 13.09 -5.51
C TYR A 139 3.42 13.81 -6.26
N LEU A 140 3.05 14.72 -7.16
CA LEU A 140 3.99 15.42 -8.03
C LEU A 140 4.89 16.40 -7.26
N ASP A 141 4.35 16.99 -6.19
CA ASP A 141 5.11 17.88 -5.27
C ASP A 141 6.25 17.15 -4.55
N GLU A 142 6.07 15.88 -4.23
CA GLU A 142 7.16 15.06 -3.68
C GLU A 142 8.20 14.72 -4.77
N LEU A 143 7.77 14.45 -6.00
CA LEU A 143 8.70 14.20 -7.13
C LEU A 143 9.51 15.44 -7.51
N GLU A 144 8.93 16.64 -7.45
CA GLU A 144 9.63 17.90 -7.71
C GLU A 144 10.85 18.12 -6.79
N ARG A 145 10.83 17.52 -5.59
CA ARG A 145 11.95 17.58 -4.63
C ARG A 145 13.17 16.78 -5.04
N LEU A 146 13.04 15.81 -5.95
CA LEU A 146 14.16 15.07 -6.52
C LEU A 146 14.93 15.87 -7.59
N GLY A 147 14.36 16.96 -8.11
CA GLY A 147 14.91 17.73 -9.25
C GLY A 147 16.17 18.55 -8.95
N GLY A 148 16.77 18.41 -7.76
CA GLY A 148 18.00 19.10 -7.39
C GLY A 148 19.29 18.33 -7.69
N ASP A 149 19.36 17.04 -7.41
CA ASP A 149 20.56 16.20 -7.56
C ASP A 149 20.18 14.70 -7.59
N ALA A 150 19.68 14.23 -8.72
CA ALA A 150 19.53 12.78 -8.90
C ALA A 150 20.91 12.17 -9.18
N PRO A 151 21.40 11.18 -8.39
CA PRO A 151 22.63 10.49 -8.71
C PRO A 151 22.50 9.76 -10.04
N ALA A 152 23.30 10.14 -11.01
CA ALA A 152 23.43 9.42 -12.28
C ALA A 152 24.15 8.10 -12.00
N GLY A 153 23.46 6.95 -12.05
CA GLY A 153 24.19 5.70 -12.07
C GLY A 153 23.54 4.42 -11.56
N GLU A 154 22.28 4.38 -11.16
CA GLU A 154 21.63 3.09 -10.86
C GLU A 154 20.66 2.68 -11.97
N GLU A 155 20.63 1.37 -12.27
CA GLU A 155 19.71 0.78 -13.27
C GLU A 155 18.27 1.29 -13.03
N ARG A 156 17.80 2.11 -13.97
CA ARG A 156 16.45 2.69 -13.92
C ARG A 156 15.45 1.58 -14.17
N SER A 157 14.73 1.15 -13.12
CA SER A 157 13.58 0.30 -13.31
C SER A 157 12.56 1.02 -14.19
N MET A 158 12.12 0.37 -15.26
CA MET A 158 11.09 0.94 -16.15
C MET A 158 9.77 1.02 -15.37
N LEU A 159 9.27 2.24 -15.17
CA LEU A 159 7.96 2.48 -14.60
C LEU A 159 6.94 2.64 -15.74
N ASN A 160 6.03 1.68 -15.88
CA ASN A 160 4.93 1.80 -16.83
C ASN A 160 3.79 2.62 -16.20
N VAL A 161 3.60 3.85 -16.67
CA VAL A 161 2.54 4.74 -16.19
C VAL A 161 1.58 5.05 -17.34
N ALA A 162 0.30 4.71 -17.16
CA ALA A 162 -0.75 5.17 -18.07
C ALA A 162 -1.13 6.61 -17.70
N LEU A 163 -0.85 7.56 -18.59
CA LEU A 163 -1.18 8.96 -18.39
C LEU A 163 -2.50 9.31 -19.09
N PRO A 164 -3.35 10.16 -18.48
CA PRO A 164 -4.52 10.68 -19.16
C PRO A 164 -4.10 11.60 -20.32
N LYS A 165 -4.85 11.62 -21.43
CA LYS A 165 -4.62 12.56 -22.52
C LYS A 165 -4.89 14.01 -22.07
N GLY A 166 -4.07 14.96 -22.56
CA GLY A 166 -4.26 16.38 -22.33
C GLY A 166 -3.30 16.99 -21.29
N ARG A 167 -3.54 18.26 -20.93
CA ARG A 167 -2.63 19.11 -20.12
C ARG A 167 -2.10 18.47 -18.82
N LEU A 168 -2.86 17.59 -18.20
CA LEU A 168 -2.41 16.89 -16.99
C LEU A 168 -1.41 15.81 -17.34
N GLY A 169 -1.64 15.05 -18.41
CA GLY A 169 -0.71 14.05 -18.90
C GLY A 169 0.63 14.66 -19.31
N ASP A 170 0.60 15.78 -20.04
CA ASP A 170 1.80 16.50 -20.50
C ASP A 170 2.64 17.00 -19.31
N LYS A 171 1.97 17.51 -18.26
CA LYS A 171 2.66 17.96 -17.04
C LYS A 171 3.29 16.79 -16.27
N VAL A 172 2.58 15.68 -16.11
CA VAL A 172 3.12 14.47 -15.44
C VAL A 172 4.27 13.89 -16.25
N TYR A 173 4.13 13.82 -17.57
CA TYR A 173 5.21 13.36 -18.46
C TYR A 173 6.48 14.23 -18.32
N SER A 174 6.33 15.55 -18.34
CA SER A 174 7.46 16.47 -18.21
C SER A 174 8.18 16.31 -16.87
N LEU A 175 7.45 16.07 -15.78
CA LEU A 175 8.01 15.81 -14.45
C LEU A 175 8.77 14.47 -14.41
N LEU A 176 8.18 13.40 -14.94
CA LEU A 176 8.79 12.07 -15.00
C LEU A 176 10.06 12.11 -15.88
N ALA A 177 10.01 12.79 -17.02
CA ALA A 177 11.18 12.99 -17.90
C ALA A 177 12.28 13.78 -17.18
N GLY A 178 11.92 14.80 -16.38
CA GLY A 178 12.84 15.61 -15.60
C GLY A 178 13.61 14.81 -14.53
N VAL A 179 12.99 13.79 -13.96
CA VAL A 179 13.63 12.84 -13.01
C VAL A 179 14.21 11.60 -13.70
N GLY A 180 14.25 11.62 -15.05
CA GLY A 180 14.96 10.62 -15.87
C GLY A 180 14.14 9.44 -16.35
N TYR A 181 12.81 9.46 -16.22
CA TYR A 181 11.89 8.50 -16.82
C TYR A 181 11.31 9.10 -18.12
N GLY A 182 12.13 9.18 -19.16
CA GLY A 182 11.66 9.58 -20.50
C GLY A 182 10.98 8.42 -21.21
N CYS A 183 9.90 8.69 -21.96
CA CYS A 183 9.30 7.73 -22.87
C CYS A 183 10.10 7.65 -24.17
N PRO A 184 10.22 6.47 -24.85
CA PRO A 184 10.66 6.43 -26.25
C PRO A 184 9.73 7.26 -27.14
N GLU A 185 10.20 7.68 -28.31
CA GLU A 185 9.64 8.72 -29.20
C GLU A 185 8.16 8.57 -29.67
N ASP A 186 7.41 7.55 -29.23
CA ASP A 186 6.06 7.25 -29.68
C ASP A 186 4.94 7.70 -28.72
N TYR A 187 5.17 8.68 -27.84
CA TYR A 187 4.11 9.27 -27.04
C TYR A 187 3.40 10.38 -27.83
N SER A 188 2.41 10.00 -28.64
CA SER A 188 1.49 10.92 -29.34
C SER A 188 0.04 10.44 -29.23
#